data_f69c2b86ee49540aff410306d112d2b4
#
_entry.id   f69c2b86ee49540aff410306d112d2b4
#
_cell.length_a   1.000
_cell.length_b   1.000
_cell.length_c   1.000
_cell.angle_alpha   90.00
_cell.angle_beta   90.00
_cell.angle_gamma   90.00
#
_symmetry.space_group_name_H-M   'P 1'
#
loop_
_entity.id
_entity.type
_entity.pdbx_description
1 polymer ?
#
loop_
_entity_poly.entity_id
_entity_poly.type
_entity_poly.pdbx_seq_one_letter_code
_entity_poly.pdbx_strand_id
1 'polypeptide(L)'
;MFALPRMLRHFAATGEGLPPDGAVEVDAPDSDVRPVLSAARSGAWEPAAELLAQTRTARDWERRGQYSASLAELALHHTGWFGDWRQEQPGDPDLALVAAEWEIGRAWEIRTAARARHVSQEQFQAFQAVLRDAEPVLRTAADLNPGDPVPWRILIAHAMGLGAPRKVFDEYLTRGREADPHHVGLHTRAVQYLAQKWYGSHAEMFGFAESAAAAAPEGSPLRGLPLHAVTEYALEHEAGIGQGPVAWSRIEGLVEAGLELSAVYEPGDRRAADFRNHLALALIRSGREAEALEVFRLIGTDARTFPWAYLGDPRENYLLMRQGVRAHVARRTPYFGGSVPAPAIGGPSGTAATGEVAPPAAAMAVALVGAPLRDVREAILITGTTMRLVPAPGGGTFVEIAPDPRGSRKGMRGTLLGEGGLPRLAGTFSRGEKWPVLVAVKEGADYTLHLYRDGRLVAAHAWWADPAEMATQEEAAERATALGAAYRMTDHRPLATVLRGTGDPRQHLDEAFAALGLPLLPAAFGHRPEPLAEVPGAQLVERRSFFRAIKESLSSESDGASGGELPPLS
;
A
#
# COMPACT_ATOMS: atom_id res chain seq x y z
N MET A 1 6.63 -29.64 -1.57
CA MET A 1 5.62 -30.47 -2.26
C MET A 1 4.16 -30.16 -1.92
N PHE A 2 3.80 -29.38 -0.88
CA PHE A 2 2.40 -29.20 -0.44
C PHE A 2 1.95 -27.75 -0.24
N ALA A 3 2.60 -26.77 -0.85
CA ALA A 3 2.27 -25.35 -0.59
C ALA A 3 0.94 -24.93 -1.24
N LEU A 4 0.71 -25.28 -2.50
CA LEU A 4 -0.54 -24.93 -3.18
C LEU A 4 -1.75 -25.74 -2.71
N PRO A 5 -1.68 -27.09 -2.55
CA PRO A 5 -2.75 -27.85 -1.92
C PRO A 5 -3.07 -27.39 -0.50
N ARG A 6 -2.04 -27.01 0.29
CA ARG A 6 -2.25 -26.38 1.61
C ARG A 6 -2.97 -25.05 1.49
N MET A 7 -2.52 -24.19 0.58
CA MET A 7 -3.15 -22.89 0.32
C MET A 7 -4.62 -23.08 -0.06
N LEU A 8 -4.94 -23.92 -1.04
CA LEU A 8 -6.31 -24.16 -1.48
C LEU A 8 -7.19 -24.72 -0.36
N ARG A 9 -6.66 -25.68 0.43
CA ARG A 9 -7.40 -26.28 1.55
C ARG A 9 -7.69 -25.29 2.67
N HIS A 10 -6.72 -24.44 3.02
CA HIS A 10 -6.81 -23.59 4.21
C HIS A 10 -7.18 -22.14 3.90
N PHE A 11 -7.17 -21.72 2.62
CA PHE A 11 -7.42 -20.33 2.25
C PHE A 11 -8.82 -19.84 2.64
N ALA A 12 -9.84 -20.69 2.52
CA ALA A 12 -11.19 -20.36 2.97
C ALA A 12 -11.21 -20.06 4.48
N ALA A 13 -10.56 -20.91 5.29
CA ALA A 13 -10.48 -20.73 6.74
C ALA A 13 -9.71 -19.46 7.16
N THR A 14 -8.71 -19.00 6.37
CA THR A 14 -8.04 -17.71 6.65
C THR A 14 -8.95 -16.50 6.44
N GLY A 15 -10.07 -16.68 5.76
CA GLY A 15 -11.07 -15.62 5.57
C GLY A 15 -12.04 -15.48 6.74
N GLU A 16 -12.06 -16.46 7.65
CA GLU A 16 -12.94 -16.44 8.80
C GLU A 16 -12.64 -15.24 9.72
N GLY A 17 -13.68 -14.52 10.13
CA GLY A 17 -13.55 -13.31 10.92
C GLY A 17 -13.15 -12.06 10.14
N LEU A 18 -12.85 -12.15 8.83
CA LEU A 18 -12.61 -10.97 7.99
C LEU A 18 -13.89 -10.47 7.32
N PRO A 19 -14.09 -9.15 7.21
CA PRO A 19 -15.20 -8.62 6.43
C PRO A 19 -15.01 -8.89 4.93
N PRO A 20 -16.11 -8.98 4.14
CA PRO A 20 -16.03 -9.03 2.68
C PRO A 20 -15.24 -7.85 2.12
N ASP A 21 -14.51 -8.06 1.00
CA ASP A 21 -13.71 -7.01 0.37
C ASP A 21 -14.55 -5.76 0.00
N GLY A 22 -15.82 -5.96 -0.39
CA GLY A 22 -16.75 -4.88 -0.73
C GLY A 22 -17.18 -4.01 0.46
N ALA A 23 -17.08 -4.53 1.69
CA ALA A 23 -17.45 -3.80 2.90
C ALA A 23 -16.29 -2.97 3.49
N VAL A 24 -15.07 -3.10 2.95
CA VAL A 24 -13.92 -2.33 3.41
C VAL A 24 -13.98 -0.92 2.83
N GLU A 25 -14.00 0.06 3.69
CA GLU A 25 -13.96 1.49 3.35
C GLU A 25 -12.65 2.09 3.88
N VAL A 26 -12.07 3.03 3.13
CA VAL A 26 -10.88 3.78 3.55
C VAL A 26 -11.34 5.11 4.14
N ASP A 27 -10.84 5.42 5.34
CA ASP A 27 -11.20 6.64 6.09
C ASP A 27 -12.73 6.88 6.11
N ALA A 28 -13.49 5.79 6.29
CA ALA A 28 -14.95 5.87 6.31
C ALA A 28 -15.42 6.95 7.28
N PRO A 29 -16.32 7.86 6.86
CA PRO A 29 -16.87 8.86 7.76
C PRO A 29 -17.56 8.21 8.96
N ASP A 30 -17.41 8.81 10.14
CA ASP A 30 -18.12 8.40 11.34
C ASP A 30 -19.64 8.47 11.14
N SER A 31 -20.39 7.69 11.92
CA SER A 31 -21.87 7.70 11.88
C SER A 31 -22.47 9.09 12.10
N ASP A 32 -21.82 9.88 12.95
CA ASP A 32 -22.33 11.20 13.34
C ASP A 32 -22.10 12.24 12.23
N VAL A 33 -21.02 12.14 11.48
CA VAL A 33 -20.73 13.09 10.39
C VAL A 33 -21.41 12.72 9.06
N ARG A 34 -21.79 11.45 8.85
CA ARG A 34 -22.43 11.02 7.59
C ARG A 34 -23.70 11.81 7.24
N PRO A 35 -24.68 11.99 8.16
CA PRO A 35 -25.87 12.80 7.87
C PRO A 35 -25.53 14.27 7.62
N VAL A 36 -24.52 14.81 8.32
CA VAL A 36 -24.04 16.17 8.13
C VAL A 36 -23.44 16.39 6.75
N LEU A 37 -22.60 15.45 6.28
CA LEU A 37 -22.07 15.46 4.91
C LEU A 37 -23.18 15.38 3.86
N SER A 38 -24.27 14.65 4.14
CA SER A 38 -25.43 14.59 3.26
C SER A 38 -26.18 15.92 3.22
N ALA A 39 -26.38 16.57 4.36
CA ALA A 39 -27.01 17.88 4.45
C ALA A 39 -26.18 18.95 3.72
N ALA A 40 -24.87 18.96 3.93
CA ALA A 40 -23.95 19.86 3.25
C ALA A 40 -23.98 19.69 1.72
N ARG A 41 -24.02 18.44 1.20
CA ARG A 41 -24.23 18.20 -0.24
C ARG A 41 -25.53 18.79 -0.77
N SER A 42 -26.55 18.88 0.08
CA SER A 42 -27.85 19.48 -0.27
C SER A 42 -27.89 21.01 -0.06
N GLY A 43 -26.79 21.62 0.36
CA GLY A 43 -26.64 23.07 0.54
C GLY A 43 -26.79 23.57 1.97
N ALA A 44 -27.11 22.71 2.96
CA ALA A 44 -27.27 23.14 4.35
C ALA A 44 -25.94 23.08 5.10
N TRP A 45 -25.46 24.20 5.61
CA TRP A 45 -24.22 24.29 6.36
C TRP A 45 -24.41 24.23 7.89
N GLU A 46 -25.57 24.56 8.40
CA GLU A 46 -25.87 24.68 9.84
C GLU A 46 -25.59 23.36 10.60
N PRO A 47 -25.91 22.14 10.06
CA PRO A 47 -25.57 20.90 10.73
C PRO A 47 -24.06 20.69 10.88
N ALA A 48 -23.24 21.23 9.96
CA ALA A 48 -21.78 21.16 10.06
C ALA A 48 -21.25 22.06 11.17
N ALA A 49 -21.77 23.27 11.27
CA ALA A 49 -21.45 24.22 12.34
C ALA A 49 -21.85 23.66 13.73
N GLU A 50 -23.05 23.10 13.83
CA GLU A 50 -23.54 22.51 15.08
C GLU A 50 -22.70 21.32 15.54
N LEU A 51 -22.38 20.38 14.64
CA LEU A 51 -21.58 19.21 14.94
C LEU A 51 -20.16 19.61 15.42
N LEU A 52 -19.53 20.55 14.72
CA LEU A 52 -18.18 21.02 15.10
C LEU A 52 -18.21 21.81 16.42
N ALA A 53 -19.26 22.63 16.67
CA ALA A 53 -19.43 23.32 17.95
C ALA A 53 -19.62 22.35 19.12
N GLN A 54 -20.31 21.23 18.92
CA GLN A 54 -20.43 20.16 19.93
C GLN A 54 -19.05 19.56 20.25
N THR A 55 -18.24 19.21 19.25
CA THR A 55 -16.88 18.67 19.48
C THR A 55 -15.99 19.69 20.19
N ARG A 56 -16.07 20.97 19.83
CA ARG A 56 -15.33 22.07 20.46
C ARG A 56 -15.72 22.23 21.93
N THR A 57 -17.00 22.21 22.23
CA THR A 57 -17.54 22.34 23.60
C THR A 57 -17.13 21.12 24.46
N ALA A 58 -17.19 19.93 23.90
CA ALA A 58 -16.79 18.69 24.58
C ALA A 58 -15.27 18.52 24.65
N ARG A 59 -14.49 19.32 23.95
CA ARG A 59 -13.04 19.15 23.74
C ARG A 59 -12.69 17.77 23.15
N ASP A 60 -13.57 17.23 22.31
CA ASP A 60 -13.32 15.98 21.58
C ASP A 60 -12.50 16.31 20.32
N TRP A 61 -11.21 16.58 20.54
CA TRP A 61 -10.33 17.10 19.50
C TRP A 61 -10.02 16.07 18.41
N GLU A 62 -10.03 14.79 18.73
CA GLU A 62 -9.82 13.74 17.73
C GLU A 62 -10.97 13.68 16.73
N ARG A 63 -12.24 13.65 17.22
CA ARG A 63 -13.40 13.71 16.34
C ARG A 63 -13.48 15.04 15.60
N ARG A 64 -13.15 16.14 16.29
CA ARG A 64 -13.12 17.45 15.67
C ARG A 64 -12.19 17.50 14.46
N GLY A 65 -10.96 16.95 14.59
CA GLY A 65 -10.01 16.88 13.50
C GLY A 65 -10.46 15.97 12.37
N GLN A 66 -11.15 14.87 12.66
CA GLN A 66 -11.71 13.96 11.65
C GLN A 66 -12.89 14.62 10.91
N TYR A 67 -13.78 15.28 11.64
CA TYR A 67 -14.98 15.91 11.07
C TYR A 67 -14.62 17.12 10.22
N SER A 68 -13.72 18.00 10.69
CA SER A 68 -13.24 19.14 9.91
C SER A 68 -12.56 18.71 8.61
N ALA A 69 -11.73 17.65 8.65
CA ALA A 69 -11.12 17.11 7.45
C ALA A 69 -12.14 16.53 6.46
N SER A 70 -13.16 15.76 6.95
CA SER A 70 -14.21 15.22 6.09
C SER A 70 -15.08 16.31 5.45
N LEU A 71 -15.36 17.39 6.18
CA LEU A 71 -16.11 18.54 5.68
C LEU A 71 -15.29 19.34 4.66
N ALA A 72 -14.00 19.53 4.92
CA ALA A 72 -13.08 20.19 3.99
C ALA A 72 -12.91 19.41 2.69
N GLU A 73 -12.79 18.09 2.77
CA GLU A 73 -12.78 17.17 1.61
C GLU A 73 -14.06 17.35 0.76
N LEU A 74 -15.22 17.37 1.41
CA LEU A 74 -16.48 17.64 0.72
C LEU A 74 -16.46 19.02 0.04
N ALA A 75 -15.95 20.04 0.72
CA ALA A 75 -15.90 21.41 0.21
C ALA A 75 -14.98 21.57 -1.01
N LEU A 76 -13.98 20.68 -1.22
CA LEU A 76 -13.16 20.67 -2.44
C LEU A 76 -13.98 20.42 -3.71
N HIS A 77 -15.05 19.63 -3.59
CA HIS A 77 -15.86 19.19 -4.73
C HIS A 77 -17.29 19.77 -4.72
N HIS A 78 -17.77 20.26 -3.58
CA HIS A 78 -19.11 20.81 -3.37
C HIS A 78 -19.02 22.12 -2.58
N THR A 79 -18.82 23.24 -3.26
CA THR A 79 -18.45 24.53 -2.63
C THR A 79 -19.64 25.36 -2.14
N GLY A 80 -20.88 25.12 -2.60
CA GLY A 80 -22.05 25.99 -2.34
C GLY A 80 -22.29 26.21 -0.84
N TRP A 81 -22.57 25.15 -0.10
CA TRP A 81 -22.83 25.19 1.36
C TRP A 81 -21.70 25.88 2.14
N PHE A 82 -20.47 25.65 1.72
CA PHE A 82 -19.28 26.23 2.35
C PHE A 82 -19.15 27.73 2.05
N GLY A 83 -19.53 28.14 0.84
CA GLY A 83 -19.62 29.55 0.45
C GLY A 83 -20.67 30.30 1.23
N ASP A 84 -21.85 29.72 1.41
CA ASP A 84 -22.96 30.29 2.17
C ASP A 84 -22.57 30.45 3.65
N TRP A 85 -21.95 29.43 4.27
CA TRP A 85 -21.43 29.53 5.64
C TRP A 85 -20.41 30.66 5.81
N ARG A 86 -19.48 30.79 4.86
CA ARG A 86 -18.48 31.88 4.87
C ARG A 86 -19.11 33.27 4.78
N GLN A 87 -20.21 33.39 4.06
CA GLN A 87 -20.90 34.64 3.86
C GLN A 87 -21.75 35.00 5.12
N GLU A 88 -22.40 34.04 5.73
CA GLU A 88 -23.32 34.26 6.85
C GLU A 88 -22.60 34.38 8.20
N GLN A 89 -21.53 33.61 8.42
CA GLN A 89 -20.80 33.56 9.70
C GLN A 89 -19.27 33.66 9.53
N PRO A 90 -18.72 34.72 8.97
CA PRO A 90 -17.30 34.84 8.64
C PRO A 90 -16.33 34.77 9.84
N GLY A 91 -16.81 34.98 11.07
CA GLY A 91 -16.05 34.93 12.32
C GLY A 91 -16.21 33.64 13.11
N ASP A 92 -16.87 32.62 12.54
CA ASP A 92 -17.09 31.35 13.22
C ASP A 92 -15.78 30.54 13.32
N PRO A 93 -15.34 30.12 14.53
CA PRO A 93 -14.11 29.34 14.71
C PRO A 93 -14.19 27.95 14.06
N ASP A 94 -15.38 27.40 13.89
CA ASP A 94 -15.59 26.08 13.28
C ASP A 94 -15.48 26.19 11.76
N LEU A 95 -16.02 27.25 11.16
CA LEU A 95 -15.77 27.58 9.77
C LEU A 95 -14.28 27.84 9.47
N ALA A 96 -13.61 28.60 10.35
CA ALA A 96 -12.18 28.90 10.16
C ALA A 96 -11.33 27.62 10.16
N LEU A 97 -11.69 26.62 10.99
CA LEU A 97 -11.02 25.32 11.00
C LEU A 97 -11.25 24.56 9.69
N VAL A 98 -12.49 24.47 9.20
CA VAL A 98 -12.78 23.83 7.91
C VAL A 98 -12.08 24.56 6.76
N ALA A 99 -12.01 25.89 6.81
CA ALA A 99 -11.30 26.68 5.80
C ALA A 99 -9.79 26.39 5.81
N ALA A 100 -9.18 26.22 6.98
CA ALA A 100 -7.78 25.85 7.11
C ALA A 100 -7.48 24.46 6.51
N GLU A 101 -8.30 23.46 6.80
CA GLU A 101 -8.19 22.11 6.19
C GLU A 101 -8.38 22.17 4.67
N TRP A 102 -9.35 22.93 4.20
CA TRP A 102 -9.65 23.10 2.78
C TRP A 102 -8.49 23.73 2.01
N GLU A 103 -7.85 24.78 2.56
CA GLU A 103 -6.68 25.39 1.91
C GLU A 103 -5.50 24.40 1.78
N ILE A 104 -5.24 23.62 2.82
CA ILE A 104 -4.23 22.58 2.76
C ILE A 104 -4.63 21.47 1.77
N GLY A 105 -5.89 21.03 1.79
CA GLY A 105 -6.42 20.06 0.83
C GLY A 105 -6.20 20.51 -0.62
N ARG A 106 -6.56 21.76 -0.96
CA ARG A 106 -6.32 22.36 -2.29
C ARG A 106 -4.85 22.33 -2.70
N ALA A 107 -3.96 22.68 -1.78
CA ALA A 107 -2.52 22.67 -2.08
C ALA A 107 -2.05 21.24 -2.42
N TRP A 108 -2.48 20.25 -1.64
CA TRP A 108 -2.10 18.86 -1.88
C TRP A 108 -2.72 18.26 -3.14
N GLU A 109 -3.95 18.67 -3.54
CA GLU A 109 -4.54 18.28 -4.84
C GLU A 109 -3.67 18.74 -6.02
N ILE A 110 -3.16 19.97 -5.98
CA ILE A 110 -2.24 20.48 -7.03
C ILE A 110 -0.99 19.60 -7.13
N ARG A 111 -0.47 19.15 -6.00
CA ARG A 111 0.70 18.26 -5.95
C ARG A 111 0.39 16.83 -6.34
N THR A 112 -0.81 16.28 -6.01
CA THR A 112 -1.20 14.88 -6.26
C THR A 112 -1.84 14.67 -7.62
N ALA A 113 -2.49 15.67 -8.21
CA ALA A 113 -3.00 15.63 -9.58
C ALA A 113 -1.88 15.35 -10.60
N ALA A 114 -0.65 15.76 -10.30
CA ALA A 114 0.53 15.23 -10.96
C ALA A 114 1.10 14.09 -10.12
N ARG A 115 0.99 12.84 -10.59
CA ARG A 115 1.72 11.72 -10.00
C ARG A 115 3.15 12.18 -9.75
N ALA A 116 3.74 11.87 -8.58
CA ALA A 116 5.02 12.38 -8.07
C ALA A 116 6.23 12.32 -9.06
N ARG A 117 6.05 11.74 -10.24
CA ARG A 117 7.01 11.66 -11.36
C ARG A 117 6.99 12.87 -12.29
N HIS A 118 5.97 13.72 -12.21
CA HIS A 118 5.72 14.80 -13.15
C HIS A 118 5.28 16.09 -12.45
N VAL A 119 5.72 16.32 -11.21
CA VAL A 119 5.58 17.64 -10.60
C VAL A 119 6.53 18.56 -11.36
N SER A 120 6.01 19.29 -12.35
CA SER A 120 6.79 20.30 -13.04
C SER A 120 7.20 21.39 -12.06
N GLN A 121 8.24 22.14 -12.39
CA GLN A 121 8.66 23.29 -11.59
C GLN A 121 7.51 24.30 -11.39
N GLU A 122 6.66 24.46 -12.39
CA GLU A 122 5.46 25.30 -12.35
C GLU A 122 4.42 24.80 -11.33
N GLN A 123 4.17 23.48 -11.29
CA GLN A 123 3.27 22.87 -10.31
C GLN A 123 3.81 22.99 -8.89
N PHE A 124 5.12 22.83 -8.71
CA PHE A 124 5.75 23.04 -7.41
C PHE A 124 5.66 24.50 -6.97
N GLN A 125 5.86 25.46 -7.88
CA GLN A 125 5.69 26.89 -7.62
C GLN A 125 4.22 27.22 -7.29
N ALA A 126 3.25 26.63 -8.02
CA ALA A 126 1.83 26.80 -7.75
C ALA A 126 1.45 26.23 -6.37
N PHE A 127 1.94 25.03 -6.04
CA PHE A 127 1.78 24.44 -4.71
C PHE A 127 2.29 25.36 -3.59
N GLN A 128 3.52 25.89 -3.74
CA GLN A 128 4.08 26.81 -2.77
C GLN A 128 3.36 28.15 -2.70
N ALA A 129 2.82 28.64 -3.82
CA ALA A 129 2.03 29.87 -3.83
C ALA A 129 0.73 29.69 -3.03
N VAL A 130 -0.01 28.60 -3.29
CA VAL A 130 -1.24 28.27 -2.53
C VAL A 130 -0.95 28.13 -1.05
N LEU A 131 0.14 27.45 -0.66
CA LEU A 131 0.51 27.35 0.74
C LEU A 131 0.82 28.71 1.38
N ARG A 132 1.52 29.62 0.68
CA ARG A 132 1.77 30.97 1.22
C ARG A 132 0.49 31.77 1.41
N ASP A 133 -0.43 31.66 0.47
CA ASP A 133 -1.73 32.34 0.53
C ASP A 133 -2.64 31.75 1.64
N ALA A 134 -2.45 30.47 2.00
CA ALA A 134 -3.18 29.79 3.06
C ALA A 134 -2.78 30.26 4.47
N GLU A 135 -1.55 30.73 4.69
CA GLU A 135 -1.02 31.02 6.04
C GLU A 135 -1.93 31.92 6.88
N PRO A 136 -2.49 33.04 6.40
CA PRO A 136 -3.40 33.87 7.19
C PRO A 136 -4.66 33.13 7.63
N VAL A 137 -5.21 32.27 6.78
CA VAL A 137 -6.41 31.47 7.09
C VAL A 137 -6.12 30.47 8.21
N LEU A 138 -4.97 29.79 8.12
CA LEU A 138 -4.53 28.80 9.11
C LEU A 138 -4.29 29.46 10.48
N ARG A 139 -3.67 30.64 10.49
CA ARG A 139 -3.43 31.41 11.73
C ARG A 139 -4.75 31.87 12.33
N THR A 140 -5.68 32.36 11.51
CA THR A 140 -7.02 32.75 11.99
C THR A 140 -7.73 31.58 12.70
N ALA A 141 -7.63 30.36 12.16
CA ALA A 141 -8.22 29.19 12.81
C ALA A 141 -7.61 28.89 14.20
N ALA A 142 -6.28 29.07 14.34
CA ALA A 142 -5.60 28.92 15.63
C ALA A 142 -5.94 30.06 16.62
N ASP A 143 -6.06 31.28 16.14
CA ASP A 143 -6.32 32.46 16.97
C ASP A 143 -7.76 32.51 17.50
N LEU A 144 -8.74 32.06 16.70
CA LEU A 144 -10.16 32.02 17.10
C LEU A 144 -10.47 30.96 18.16
N ASN A 145 -9.65 29.90 18.26
CA ASN A 145 -9.81 28.87 19.28
C ASN A 145 -8.43 28.38 19.78
N PRO A 146 -7.73 29.16 20.65
CA PRO A 146 -6.36 28.82 21.07
C PRO A 146 -6.24 27.49 21.84
N GLY A 147 -7.33 26.98 22.41
CA GLY A 147 -7.37 25.70 23.11
C GLY A 147 -7.60 24.48 22.19
N ASP A 148 -7.61 24.67 20.87
CA ASP A 148 -7.81 23.63 19.87
C ASP A 148 -6.44 23.18 19.30
N PRO A 149 -6.04 21.90 19.43
CA PRO A 149 -4.79 21.41 18.87
C PRO A 149 -4.85 21.20 17.34
N VAL A 150 -6.07 21.12 16.74
CA VAL A 150 -6.24 20.77 15.33
C VAL A 150 -5.64 21.81 14.37
N PRO A 151 -5.83 23.13 14.54
CA PRO A 151 -5.16 24.13 13.72
C PRO A 151 -3.64 24.02 13.75
N TRP A 152 -3.04 23.68 14.88
CA TRP A 152 -1.60 23.51 15.00
C TRP A 152 -1.08 22.28 14.23
N ARG A 153 -1.85 21.19 14.21
CA ARG A 153 -1.59 20.04 13.32
C ARG A 153 -1.56 20.45 11.85
N ILE A 154 -2.51 21.30 11.44
CA ILE A 154 -2.60 21.81 10.07
C ILE A 154 -1.40 22.71 9.75
N LEU A 155 -1.03 23.61 10.68
CA LEU A 155 0.13 24.48 10.55
C LEU A 155 1.45 23.70 10.45
N ILE A 156 1.60 22.54 11.12
CA ILE A 156 2.76 21.67 10.93
C ILE A 156 2.79 21.11 9.49
N ALA A 157 1.65 20.68 8.94
CA ALA A 157 1.58 20.21 7.56
C ALA A 157 1.94 21.32 6.55
N HIS A 158 1.49 22.54 6.81
CA HIS A 158 1.84 23.74 6.04
C HIS A 158 3.35 24.01 6.10
N ALA A 159 3.93 24.02 7.31
CA ALA A 159 5.38 24.22 7.50
C ALA A 159 6.21 23.17 6.76
N MET A 160 5.76 21.90 6.74
CA MET A 160 6.38 20.84 5.95
C MET A 160 6.36 21.15 4.46
N GLY A 161 5.22 21.57 3.93
CA GLY A 161 5.06 21.86 2.49
C GLY A 161 5.89 23.05 2.03
N LEU A 162 6.07 24.07 2.87
CA LEU A 162 6.88 25.25 2.60
C LEU A 162 8.39 25.06 2.85
N GLY A 163 8.81 23.99 3.53
CA GLY A 163 10.18 23.86 4.01
C GLY A 163 10.54 24.89 5.07
N ALA A 164 9.60 25.23 5.93
CA ALA A 164 9.79 26.25 6.96
C ALA A 164 10.94 25.89 7.92
N PRO A 165 11.65 26.87 8.50
CA PRO A 165 12.70 26.62 9.47
C PRO A 165 12.22 25.79 10.66
N ARG A 166 13.09 24.95 11.21
CA ARG A 166 12.81 24.05 12.35
C ARG A 166 12.12 24.77 13.53
N LYS A 167 12.52 25.99 13.84
CA LYS A 167 11.91 26.79 14.91
C LYS A 167 10.42 27.01 14.76
N VAL A 168 9.91 27.05 13.50
CA VAL A 168 8.48 27.21 13.21
C VAL A 168 7.74 25.93 13.57
N PHE A 169 8.28 24.77 13.20
CA PHE A 169 7.74 23.49 13.62
C PHE A 169 7.72 23.35 15.14
N ASP A 170 8.83 23.68 15.80
CA ASP A 170 8.95 23.58 17.27
C ASP A 170 7.93 24.48 17.97
N GLU A 171 7.69 25.69 17.45
CA GLU A 171 6.63 26.59 17.93
C GLU A 171 5.25 25.97 17.79
N TYR A 172 4.89 25.48 16.59
CA TYR A 172 3.57 24.91 16.31
C TYR A 172 3.31 23.65 17.14
N LEU A 173 4.33 22.79 17.28
CA LEU A 173 4.22 21.61 18.12
C LEU A 173 4.03 21.99 19.60
N THR A 174 4.76 22.99 20.10
CA THR A 174 4.63 23.47 21.47
C THR A 174 3.22 24.00 21.74
N ARG A 175 2.71 24.86 20.87
CA ARG A 175 1.34 25.41 20.96
C ARG A 175 0.27 24.34 20.91
N GLY A 176 0.41 23.38 19.98
CA GLY A 176 -0.54 22.27 19.89
C GLY A 176 -0.54 21.38 21.13
N ARG A 177 0.63 21.13 21.75
CA ARG A 177 0.75 20.39 23.01
C ARG A 177 0.26 21.17 24.23
N GLU A 178 0.36 22.49 24.23
CA GLU A 178 -0.26 23.33 25.25
C GLU A 178 -1.80 23.22 25.19
N ALA A 179 -2.38 23.11 23.99
CA ALA A 179 -3.82 22.93 23.80
C ALA A 179 -4.30 21.52 24.20
N ASP A 180 -3.58 20.49 23.72
CA ASP A 180 -3.79 19.08 24.12
C ASP A 180 -2.46 18.30 24.03
N PRO A 181 -1.87 17.91 25.16
CA PRO A 181 -0.59 17.19 25.20
C PRO A 181 -0.69 15.76 24.63
N HIS A 182 -1.89 15.23 24.43
CA HIS A 182 -2.12 13.85 24.00
C HIS A 182 -2.87 13.73 22.68
N HIS A 183 -3.07 14.82 21.93
CA HIS A 183 -3.75 14.79 20.63
C HIS A 183 -2.99 13.95 19.61
N VAL A 184 -3.57 12.81 19.20
CA VAL A 184 -2.92 11.81 18.33
C VAL A 184 -2.54 12.43 16.98
N GLY A 185 -3.49 13.14 16.34
CA GLY A 185 -3.25 13.74 15.03
C GLY A 185 -2.10 14.74 15.00
N LEU A 186 -1.89 15.53 16.07
CA LEU A 186 -0.76 16.45 16.20
C LEU A 186 0.57 15.69 16.25
N HIS A 187 0.63 14.65 17.07
CA HIS A 187 1.84 13.85 17.26
C HIS A 187 2.18 13.02 16.02
N THR A 188 1.18 12.45 15.34
CA THR A 188 1.37 11.76 14.06
C THR A 188 1.98 12.69 13.00
N ARG A 189 1.48 13.93 12.91
CA ARG A 189 2.05 14.92 11.99
C ARG A 189 3.49 15.31 12.38
N ALA A 190 3.78 15.39 13.68
CA ALA A 190 5.13 15.65 14.15
C ALA A 190 6.09 14.48 13.81
N VAL A 191 5.68 13.22 13.98
CA VAL A 191 6.47 12.04 13.55
C VAL A 191 6.80 12.13 12.07
N GLN A 192 5.83 12.50 11.24
CA GLN A 192 6.05 12.65 9.81
C GLN A 192 7.07 13.76 9.49
N TYR A 193 6.99 14.92 10.17
CA TYR A 193 7.96 16.01 10.02
C TYR A 193 9.37 15.56 10.42
N LEU A 194 9.48 14.79 11.50
CA LEU A 194 10.74 14.29 12.05
C LEU A 194 11.31 13.07 11.30
N ALA A 195 10.62 12.53 10.32
CA ALA A 195 11.12 11.45 9.46
C ALA A 195 12.34 11.96 8.65
N GLN A 196 13.32 11.08 8.42
CA GLN A 196 14.56 11.41 7.70
C GLN A 196 14.31 11.93 6.28
N LYS A 197 13.24 11.47 5.63
CA LYS A 197 12.81 11.94 4.31
C LYS A 197 12.31 13.39 4.28
N TRP A 198 12.03 13.97 5.47
CA TRP A 198 11.59 15.35 5.63
C TRP A 198 12.69 16.18 6.31
N TYR A 199 12.56 16.53 7.55
CA TYR A 199 13.43 17.53 8.21
C TYR A 199 14.10 17.01 9.48
N GLY A 200 14.00 15.70 9.79
CA GLY A 200 14.58 15.10 10.98
C GLY A 200 15.51 13.92 10.67
N SER A 201 15.55 12.99 11.60
CA SER A 201 16.37 11.78 11.54
C SER A 201 15.62 10.60 12.16
N HIS A 202 16.07 9.37 11.90
CA HIS A 202 15.50 8.20 12.57
C HIS A 202 15.58 8.32 14.10
N ALA A 203 16.69 8.84 14.64
CA ALA A 203 16.86 8.99 16.08
C ALA A 203 15.84 9.98 16.69
N GLU A 204 15.64 11.13 16.05
CA GLU A 204 14.64 12.12 16.47
C GLU A 204 13.21 11.59 16.35
N MET A 205 12.89 10.97 15.22
CA MET A 205 11.55 10.43 14.94
C MET A 205 11.14 9.37 15.96
N PHE A 206 11.99 8.35 16.18
CA PHE A 206 11.71 7.29 17.15
C PHE A 206 11.73 7.82 18.59
N GLY A 207 12.72 8.66 18.95
CA GLY A 207 12.80 9.26 20.30
C GLY A 207 11.57 10.09 20.65
N PHE A 208 11.08 10.89 19.69
CA PHE A 208 9.84 11.65 19.84
C PHE A 208 8.62 10.74 20.01
N ALA A 209 8.45 9.74 19.12
CA ALA A 209 7.30 8.86 19.15
C ALA A 209 7.22 8.03 20.44
N GLU A 210 8.34 7.46 20.87
CA GLU A 210 8.43 6.70 22.12
C GLU A 210 8.19 7.57 23.36
N SER A 211 8.74 8.79 23.39
CA SER A 211 8.53 9.73 24.50
C SER A 211 7.07 10.14 24.61
N ALA A 212 6.40 10.42 23.47
CA ALA A 212 4.99 10.76 23.45
C ALA A 212 4.10 9.58 23.88
N ALA A 213 4.43 8.36 23.43
CA ALA A 213 3.72 7.14 23.82
C ALA A 213 3.87 6.85 25.32
N ALA A 214 5.07 7.04 25.88
CA ALA A 214 5.33 6.82 27.29
C ALA A 214 4.60 7.85 28.19
N ALA A 215 4.43 9.09 27.73
CA ALA A 215 3.71 10.14 28.45
C ALA A 215 2.18 10.00 28.33
N ALA A 216 1.69 9.22 27.36
CA ALA A 216 0.27 9.07 27.12
C ALA A 216 -0.45 8.25 28.20
N PRO A 217 -1.72 8.56 28.54
CA PRO A 217 -2.53 7.76 29.45
C PRO A 217 -2.58 6.29 29.05
N GLU A 218 -2.81 5.42 30.02
CA GLU A 218 -3.02 3.99 29.76
C GLU A 218 -4.22 3.79 28.84
N GLY A 219 -4.09 2.90 27.85
CA GLY A 219 -5.13 2.66 26.84
C GLY A 219 -5.33 3.80 25.84
N SER A 220 -4.52 4.88 25.85
CA SER A 220 -4.59 5.92 24.83
C SER A 220 -4.10 5.42 23.46
N PRO A 221 -4.79 5.76 22.35
CA PRO A 221 -4.30 5.46 21.00
C PRO A 221 -2.91 6.05 20.71
N LEU A 222 -2.55 7.16 21.38
CA LEU A 222 -1.24 7.78 21.24
C LEU A 222 -0.07 6.84 21.62
N ARG A 223 -0.32 5.83 22.45
CA ARG A 223 0.66 4.79 22.72
C ARG A 223 1.04 3.95 21.49
N GLY A 224 0.22 3.97 20.46
CA GLY A 224 0.50 3.38 19.14
C GLY A 224 1.38 4.24 18.23
N LEU A 225 1.71 5.47 18.61
CA LEU A 225 2.50 6.40 17.80
C LEU A 225 3.85 5.83 17.30
N PRO A 226 4.61 5.02 18.06
CA PRO A 226 5.84 4.44 17.57
C PRO A 226 5.67 3.55 16.32
N LEU A 227 4.48 3.00 16.07
CA LEU A 227 4.20 2.23 14.86
C LEU A 227 4.20 3.10 13.60
N HIS A 228 3.87 4.39 13.69
CA HIS A 228 4.05 5.33 12.60
C HIS A 228 5.53 5.52 12.28
N ALA A 229 6.39 5.65 13.29
CA ALA A 229 7.84 5.72 13.11
C ALA A 229 8.41 4.42 12.50
N VAL A 230 7.93 3.25 12.94
CA VAL A 230 8.27 1.95 12.33
C VAL A 230 7.87 1.90 10.86
N THR A 231 6.69 2.41 10.52
CA THR A 231 6.21 2.48 9.12
C THR A 231 7.10 3.38 8.27
N GLU A 232 7.36 4.61 8.72
CA GLU A 232 8.22 5.56 8.00
C GLU A 232 9.62 4.96 7.76
N TYR A 233 10.18 4.34 8.78
CA TYR A 233 11.45 3.64 8.68
C TYR A 233 11.41 2.46 7.72
N ALA A 234 10.36 1.62 7.78
CA ALA A 234 10.19 0.46 6.92
C ALA A 234 10.09 0.82 5.43
N LEU A 235 9.52 1.98 5.12
CA LEU A 235 9.40 2.49 3.75
C LEU A 235 10.73 2.95 3.17
N GLU A 236 11.64 3.45 3.99
CA GLU A 236 12.98 3.84 3.57
C GLU A 236 13.93 2.64 3.44
N HIS A 237 13.66 1.56 4.19
CA HIS A 237 14.49 0.36 4.25
C HIS A 237 13.81 -0.84 3.55
N GLU A 238 13.62 -0.72 2.25
CA GLU A 238 12.98 -1.75 1.43
C GLU A 238 13.71 -3.12 1.46
N ALA A 239 15.01 -3.13 1.76
CA ALA A 239 15.83 -4.35 1.84
C ALA A 239 15.53 -5.24 3.06
N GLY A 240 14.77 -4.73 4.02
CA GLY A 240 14.40 -5.39 5.27
C GLY A 240 14.53 -4.42 6.45
N ILE A 241 13.51 -4.40 7.26
CA ILE A 241 13.39 -3.53 8.42
C ILE A 241 14.52 -3.76 9.46
N GLY A 242 15.13 -4.95 9.45
CA GLY A 242 16.23 -5.33 10.35
C GLY A 242 17.64 -5.04 9.82
N GLN A 243 17.81 -4.44 8.63
CA GLN A 243 19.12 -4.20 8.02
C GLN A 243 19.55 -2.73 8.05
N GLY A 244 18.75 -1.85 8.62
CA GLY A 244 19.04 -0.42 8.72
C GLY A 244 19.73 -0.04 10.04
N PRO A 245 19.95 1.26 10.27
CA PRO A 245 20.66 1.77 11.46
C PRO A 245 19.89 1.61 12.79
N VAL A 246 18.57 1.36 12.74
CA VAL A 246 17.77 1.11 13.94
C VAL A 246 17.85 -0.36 14.32
N ALA A 247 18.18 -0.66 15.57
CA ALA A 247 18.31 -2.03 16.05
C ALA A 247 16.99 -2.81 15.89
N TRP A 248 17.09 -4.03 15.37
CA TRP A 248 15.92 -4.90 15.18
C TRP A 248 15.12 -5.13 16.47
N SER A 249 15.82 -5.35 17.59
CA SER A 249 15.20 -5.53 18.91
C SER A 249 14.34 -4.34 19.36
N ARG A 250 14.72 -3.12 18.95
CA ARG A 250 13.91 -1.92 19.22
C ARG A 250 12.59 -2.00 18.44
N ILE A 251 12.68 -2.27 17.15
CA ILE A 251 11.49 -2.38 16.28
C ILE A 251 10.58 -3.50 16.76
N GLU A 252 11.14 -4.67 17.08
CA GLU A 252 10.41 -5.81 17.62
C GLU A 252 9.68 -5.46 18.92
N GLY A 253 10.35 -4.78 19.85
CA GLY A 253 9.71 -4.31 21.09
C GLY A 253 8.56 -3.33 20.85
N LEU A 254 8.66 -2.46 19.83
CA LEU A 254 7.58 -1.54 19.47
C LEU A 254 6.38 -2.27 18.82
N VAL A 255 6.65 -3.31 18.05
CA VAL A 255 5.59 -4.16 17.46
C VAL A 255 4.87 -4.95 18.56
N GLU A 256 5.60 -5.51 19.54
CA GLU A 256 4.98 -6.18 20.69
C GLU A 256 4.11 -5.23 21.50
N ALA A 257 4.62 -4.04 21.85
CA ALA A 257 3.81 -3.03 22.52
C ALA A 257 2.55 -2.63 21.73
N GLY A 258 2.65 -2.61 20.40
CA GLY A 258 1.52 -2.38 19.51
C GLY A 258 0.48 -3.49 19.56
N LEU A 259 0.90 -4.75 19.64
CA LEU A 259 -0.01 -5.91 19.81
C LEU A 259 -0.70 -5.86 21.17
N GLU A 260 0.04 -5.59 22.25
CA GLU A 260 -0.52 -5.41 23.59
C GLU A 260 -1.57 -4.29 23.62
N LEU A 261 -1.25 -3.12 23.04
CA LEU A 261 -2.19 -2.02 22.93
C LEU A 261 -3.42 -2.40 22.09
N SER A 262 -3.23 -3.12 20.98
CA SER A 262 -4.34 -3.56 20.13
C SER A 262 -5.32 -4.48 20.86
N ALA A 263 -4.84 -5.28 21.79
CA ALA A 263 -5.66 -6.20 22.60
C ALA A 263 -6.56 -5.47 23.62
N VAL A 264 -6.29 -4.20 23.92
CA VAL A 264 -7.12 -3.39 24.83
C VAL A 264 -8.44 -2.95 24.17
N TYR A 265 -8.48 -2.91 22.84
CA TYR A 265 -9.61 -2.40 22.07
C TYR A 265 -10.43 -3.52 21.43
N GLU A 266 -11.74 -3.36 21.43
CA GLU A 266 -12.65 -4.27 20.74
C GLU A 266 -12.36 -4.38 19.24
N PRO A 267 -12.72 -5.49 18.58
CA PRO A 267 -12.67 -5.59 17.13
C PRO A 267 -13.49 -4.48 16.48
N GLY A 268 -12.94 -3.81 15.46
CA GLY A 268 -13.59 -2.71 14.76
C GLY A 268 -13.65 -1.38 15.53
N ASP A 269 -13.00 -1.27 16.69
CA ASP A 269 -12.92 0.01 17.42
C ASP A 269 -12.15 1.04 16.58
N ARG A 270 -12.84 2.10 16.19
CA ARG A 270 -12.31 3.16 15.33
C ARG A 270 -11.15 3.93 15.94
N ARG A 271 -11.07 3.99 17.28
CA ARG A 271 -9.95 4.64 17.99
C ARG A 271 -8.64 3.89 17.77
N ALA A 272 -8.72 2.56 17.58
CA ALA A 272 -7.57 1.71 17.31
C ALA A 272 -7.25 1.58 15.80
N ALA A 273 -8.15 2.02 14.92
CA ALA A 273 -8.02 1.76 13.49
C ALA A 273 -6.71 2.30 12.91
N ASP A 274 -6.31 3.50 13.27
CA ASP A 274 -5.10 4.14 12.74
C ASP A 274 -3.83 3.33 13.08
N PHE A 275 -3.53 3.13 14.36
CA PHE A 275 -2.33 2.39 14.74
C PHE A 275 -2.39 0.89 14.35
N ARG A 276 -3.59 0.27 14.29
CA ARG A 276 -3.74 -1.11 13.81
C ARG A 276 -3.38 -1.26 12.33
N ASN A 277 -3.69 -0.29 11.48
CA ASN A 277 -3.27 -0.31 10.08
C ASN A 277 -1.74 -0.23 9.95
N HIS A 278 -1.08 0.58 10.76
CA HIS A 278 0.39 0.64 10.85
C HIS A 278 0.99 -0.65 11.43
N LEU A 279 0.39 -1.22 12.47
CA LEU A 279 0.77 -2.49 13.07
C LEU A 279 0.69 -3.65 12.05
N ALA A 280 -0.40 -3.72 11.28
CA ALA A 280 -0.54 -4.74 10.24
C ALA A 280 0.61 -4.67 9.22
N LEU A 281 0.98 -3.47 8.76
CA LEU A 281 2.12 -3.31 7.85
C LEU A 281 3.44 -3.67 8.54
N ALA A 282 3.66 -3.26 9.79
CA ALA A 282 4.86 -3.59 10.55
C ALA A 282 5.04 -5.11 10.71
N LEU A 283 3.95 -5.83 11.04
CA LEU A 283 3.95 -7.29 11.14
C LEU A 283 4.25 -7.98 9.81
N ILE A 284 3.65 -7.52 8.70
CA ILE A 284 3.95 -8.02 7.36
C ILE A 284 5.44 -7.82 7.03
N ARG A 285 5.98 -6.64 7.34
CA ARG A 285 7.37 -6.30 7.09
C ARG A 285 8.35 -7.08 7.98
N SER A 286 7.87 -7.60 9.10
CA SER A 286 8.61 -8.44 10.04
C SER A 286 8.47 -9.94 9.78
N GLY A 287 7.67 -10.37 8.77
CA GLY A 287 7.42 -11.78 8.47
C GLY A 287 6.49 -12.47 9.47
N ARG A 288 5.66 -11.71 10.17
CA ARG A 288 4.72 -12.16 11.20
C ARG A 288 3.28 -12.19 10.67
N GLU A 289 3.07 -12.88 9.54
CA GLU A 289 1.81 -12.84 8.79
C GLU A 289 0.63 -13.47 9.55
N ALA A 290 0.86 -14.41 10.44
CA ALA A 290 -0.22 -14.98 11.25
C ALA A 290 -0.82 -13.92 12.18
N GLU A 291 0.02 -13.11 12.81
CA GLU A 291 -0.40 -12.01 13.68
C GLU A 291 -0.96 -10.85 12.87
N ALA A 292 -0.39 -10.57 11.69
CA ALA A 292 -0.97 -9.60 10.77
C ALA A 292 -2.40 -9.98 10.35
N LEU A 293 -2.70 -11.28 10.17
CA LEU A 293 -4.05 -11.76 9.88
C LEU A 293 -5.02 -11.43 11.03
N GLU A 294 -4.60 -11.63 12.27
CA GLU A 294 -5.40 -11.27 13.45
C GLU A 294 -5.66 -9.76 13.50
N VAL A 295 -4.62 -8.96 13.24
CA VAL A 295 -4.77 -7.50 13.22
C VAL A 295 -5.72 -7.06 12.10
N PHE A 296 -5.71 -7.69 10.92
CA PHE A 296 -6.71 -7.43 9.87
C PHE A 296 -8.15 -7.78 10.31
N ARG A 297 -8.33 -8.84 11.10
CA ARG A 297 -9.63 -9.18 11.70
C ARG A 297 -10.08 -8.09 12.68
N LEU A 298 -9.16 -7.58 13.51
CA LEU A 298 -9.41 -6.51 14.49
C LEU A 298 -9.66 -5.14 13.83
N ILE A 299 -9.07 -4.85 12.67
CA ILE A 299 -9.37 -3.64 11.88
C ILE A 299 -10.80 -3.69 11.35
N GLY A 300 -11.27 -4.87 10.94
CA GLY A 300 -12.60 -5.02 10.37
C GLY A 300 -12.72 -4.30 9.02
N THR A 301 -13.73 -3.41 8.91
CA THR A 301 -14.02 -2.64 7.69
C THR A 301 -13.26 -1.32 7.59
N ASP A 302 -12.60 -0.89 8.67
CA ASP A 302 -12.09 0.47 8.84
C ASP A 302 -10.61 0.59 8.40
N ALA A 303 -10.37 0.50 7.10
CA ALA A 303 -9.05 0.76 6.53
C ALA A 303 -8.72 2.27 6.62
N ARG A 304 -7.44 2.60 6.76
CA ARG A 304 -6.96 3.98 6.75
C ARG A 304 -6.17 4.28 5.48
N THR A 305 -6.16 5.52 5.04
CA THR A 305 -5.32 5.94 3.90
C THR A 305 -3.86 5.56 4.13
N PHE A 306 -3.32 5.87 5.31
CA PHE A 306 -1.98 5.45 5.68
C PHE A 306 -2.02 4.21 6.58
N PRO A 307 -1.06 3.28 6.37
CA PRO A 307 0.18 3.38 5.55
C PRO A 307 0.00 2.97 4.06
N TRP A 308 -1.17 2.57 3.62
CA TRP A 308 -1.36 1.90 2.33
C TRP A 308 -1.17 2.82 1.12
N ALA A 309 -1.45 4.13 1.27
CA ALA A 309 -1.24 5.14 0.23
C ALA A 309 0.23 5.28 -0.21
N TYR A 310 1.18 4.92 0.64
CA TYR A 310 2.59 4.87 0.26
C TYR A 310 2.90 3.83 -0.84
N LEU A 311 2.02 2.85 -1.01
CA LEU A 311 2.17 1.77 -1.98
C LEU A 311 1.32 1.98 -3.25
N GLY A 312 0.47 3.02 -3.29
CA GLY A 312 -0.44 3.35 -4.38
C GLY A 312 -1.86 3.60 -3.88
N ASP A 313 -2.90 3.08 -4.57
CA ASP A 313 -4.28 3.21 -4.10
C ASP A 313 -4.45 2.53 -2.72
N PRO A 314 -4.91 3.26 -1.69
CA PRO A 314 -4.91 2.75 -0.32
C PRO A 314 -5.84 1.56 -0.13
N ARG A 315 -7.04 1.56 -0.74
CA ARG A 315 -7.99 0.46 -0.62
C ARG A 315 -7.48 -0.80 -1.30
N GLU A 316 -6.97 -0.65 -2.51
CA GLU A 316 -6.42 -1.76 -3.27
C GLU A 316 -5.21 -2.39 -2.57
N ASN A 317 -4.31 -1.56 -2.03
CA ASN A 317 -3.14 -2.04 -1.31
C ASN A 317 -3.49 -2.71 0.01
N TYR A 318 -4.45 -2.16 0.76
CA TYR A 318 -4.98 -2.82 1.96
C TYR A 318 -5.51 -4.23 1.62
N LEU A 319 -6.38 -4.34 0.63
CA LEU A 319 -6.98 -5.61 0.21
C LEU A 319 -5.92 -6.58 -0.33
N LEU A 320 -4.97 -6.09 -1.13
CA LEU A 320 -3.88 -6.89 -1.67
C LEU A 320 -3.00 -7.46 -0.56
N MET A 321 -2.60 -6.65 0.43
CA MET A 321 -1.81 -7.10 1.57
C MET A 321 -2.59 -8.11 2.43
N ARG A 322 -3.87 -7.86 2.69
CA ARG A 322 -4.75 -8.79 3.40
C ARG A 322 -4.84 -10.14 2.69
N GLN A 323 -5.03 -10.16 1.38
CA GLN A 323 -5.06 -11.40 0.59
C GLN A 323 -3.70 -12.11 0.60
N GLY A 324 -2.60 -11.36 0.49
CA GLY A 324 -1.25 -11.90 0.58
C GLY A 324 -0.97 -12.59 1.92
N VAL A 325 -1.36 -11.96 3.01
CA VAL A 325 -1.26 -12.53 4.38
C VAL A 325 -2.09 -13.82 4.49
N ARG A 326 -3.34 -13.82 4.01
CA ARG A 326 -4.19 -15.01 3.98
C ARG A 326 -3.53 -16.17 3.23
N ALA A 327 -3.03 -15.90 2.04
CA ALA A 327 -2.37 -16.92 1.22
C ALA A 327 -1.10 -17.46 1.91
N HIS A 328 -0.32 -16.60 2.55
CA HIS A 328 0.88 -16.99 3.28
C HIS A 328 0.54 -17.92 4.47
N VAL A 329 -0.41 -17.52 5.30
CA VAL A 329 -0.86 -18.33 6.46
C VAL A 329 -1.44 -19.66 6.01
N ALA A 330 -2.32 -19.67 4.99
CA ALA A 330 -2.90 -20.89 4.45
C ALA A 330 -1.84 -21.88 3.96
N ARG A 331 -0.80 -21.36 3.28
CA ARG A 331 0.28 -22.17 2.72
C ARG A 331 1.19 -22.78 3.80
N ARG A 332 1.38 -22.09 4.93
CA ARG A 332 2.18 -22.57 6.05
C ARG A 332 1.41 -23.53 6.97
N THR A 333 0.08 -23.51 6.92
CA THR A 333 -0.75 -24.40 7.73
C THR A 333 -0.58 -25.85 7.25
N PRO A 334 -0.23 -26.81 8.12
CA PRO A 334 -0.07 -28.20 7.72
C PRO A 334 -1.32 -28.78 7.08
N TYR A 335 -1.15 -29.57 6.01
CA TYR A 335 -2.29 -30.14 5.27
C TYR A 335 -3.15 -31.07 6.11
N PHE A 336 -2.50 -31.93 6.93
CA PHE A 336 -3.16 -32.82 7.87
C PHE A 336 -2.85 -32.40 9.31
N GLY A 337 -3.85 -32.36 10.16
CA GLY A 337 -3.70 -32.07 11.59
C GLY A 337 -3.36 -30.62 11.93
N GLY A 338 -3.29 -29.73 10.94
CA GLY A 338 -3.12 -28.30 11.13
C GLY A 338 -4.44 -27.56 11.04
N SER A 339 -4.68 -26.62 11.94
CA SER A 339 -5.75 -25.63 11.86
C SER A 339 -5.14 -24.26 11.58
N VAL A 340 -5.81 -23.47 10.75
CA VAL A 340 -5.55 -22.02 10.67
C VAL A 340 -5.81 -21.47 12.08
N PRO A 341 -4.94 -20.58 12.61
CA PRO A 341 -5.21 -19.95 13.88
C PRO A 341 -6.61 -19.36 13.90
N ALA A 342 -7.45 -19.85 14.83
CA ALA A 342 -8.76 -19.26 15.05
C ALA A 342 -8.58 -17.83 15.54
N PRO A 343 -9.55 -16.92 15.29
CA PRO A 343 -9.50 -15.58 15.85
C PRO A 343 -9.25 -15.65 17.35
N ALA A 344 -8.10 -15.16 17.79
CA ALA A 344 -7.76 -15.14 19.19
C ALA A 344 -8.56 -14.03 19.87
N ILE A 345 -9.63 -14.38 20.55
CA ILE A 345 -10.26 -13.52 21.53
C ILE A 345 -9.45 -13.68 22.81
N GLY A 346 -8.43 -12.86 22.99
CA GLY A 346 -7.72 -12.66 24.25
C GLY A 346 -6.77 -13.76 24.71
N GLY A 347 -5.48 -13.44 24.76
CA GLY A 347 -4.46 -14.12 25.57
C GLY A 347 -3.09 -14.20 24.88
N PRO A 348 -1.98 -14.00 25.62
CA PRO A 348 -0.64 -14.00 25.05
C PRO A 348 -0.26 -15.39 24.54
N SER A 349 0.14 -15.45 23.29
CA SER A 349 0.55 -16.68 22.63
C SER A 349 1.97 -17.08 23.05
N GLY A 350 2.07 -18.29 23.56
CA GLY A 350 3.36 -18.89 23.88
C GLY A 350 4.19 -19.19 22.64
N THR A 351 5.48 -19.07 22.80
CA THR A 351 6.57 -19.34 21.84
C THR A 351 6.38 -20.64 21.06
N ALA A 352 6.22 -20.55 19.74
CA ALA A 352 6.28 -21.69 18.85
C ALA A 352 7.74 -22.08 18.58
N ALA A 353 8.07 -23.34 18.87
CA ALA A 353 9.37 -23.92 18.66
C ALA A 353 9.78 -23.89 17.17
N THR A 354 10.96 -23.35 16.92
CA THR A 354 11.64 -23.38 15.62
C THR A 354 12.14 -24.77 15.30
N GLY A 355 11.39 -25.51 14.49
CA GLY A 355 11.89 -26.68 13.78
C GLY A 355 12.51 -26.23 12.47
N GLU A 356 13.80 -26.45 12.33
CA GLU A 356 14.56 -26.17 11.12
C GLU A 356 14.10 -27.10 9.97
N VAL A 357 13.34 -26.53 9.02
CA VAL A 357 12.96 -27.22 7.78
C VAL A 357 13.82 -26.65 6.66
N ALA A 358 14.50 -27.54 5.94
CA ALA A 358 15.31 -27.19 4.78
C ALA A 358 14.51 -26.33 3.78
N PRO A 359 15.14 -25.31 3.16
CA PRO A 359 14.45 -24.42 2.24
C PRO A 359 13.90 -25.18 1.03
N PRO A 360 12.63 -24.98 0.63
CA PRO A 360 12.09 -25.56 -0.58
C PRO A 360 12.84 -25.03 -1.81
N ALA A 361 12.93 -25.85 -2.85
CA ALA A 361 13.49 -25.44 -4.13
C ALA A 361 12.76 -24.16 -4.61
N ALA A 362 13.53 -23.14 -4.98
CA ALA A 362 12.98 -21.84 -5.36
C ALA A 362 12.01 -22.00 -6.54
N ALA A 363 10.78 -21.52 -6.40
CA ALA A 363 9.81 -21.49 -7.48
C ALA A 363 10.33 -20.60 -8.62
N MET A 364 10.24 -21.08 -9.86
CA MET A 364 10.59 -20.32 -11.06
C MET A 364 9.33 -19.75 -11.66
N ALA A 365 9.34 -18.47 -12.04
CA ALA A 365 8.20 -17.82 -12.67
C ALA A 365 8.64 -16.89 -13.81
N VAL A 366 7.91 -16.97 -14.93
CA VAL A 366 8.04 -16.05 -16.07
C VAL A 366 6.66 -15.53 -16.45
N ALA A 367 6.52 -14.22 -16.62
CA ALA A 367 5.32 -13.61 -17.15
C ALA A 367 5.51 -13.22 -18.61
N LEU A 368 4.47 -13.40 -19.43
CA LEU A 368 4.33 -12.76 -20.73
C LEU A 368 3.32 -11.62 -20.61
N VAL A 369 3.81 -10.40 -20.78
CA VAL A 369 2.98 -9.18 -20.82
C VAL A 369 2.72 -8.83 -22.27
N GLY A 370 1.46 -8.67 -22.67
CA GLY A 370 1.06 -8.34 -24.04
C GLY A 370 1.40 -6.92 -24.50
N ALA A 371 2.41 -6.29 -23.89
CA ALA A 371 2.84 -4.92 -24.09
C ALA A 371 4.28 -4.81 -24.62
N PRO A 372 4.63 -3.73 -25.37
CA PRO A 372 5.98 -3.47 -25.80
C PRO A 372 6.95 -3.30 -24.60
N LEU A 373 8.20 -3.68 -24.79
CA LEU A 373 9.24 -3.65 -23.74
C LEU A 373 9.36 -2.28 -23.03
N ARG A 374 9.24 -1.18 -23.78
CA ARG A 374 9.34 0.17 -23.20
C ARG A 374 8.23 0.43 -22.17
N ASP A 375 7.00 0.01 -22.47
CA ASP A 375 5.81 0.25 -21.63
C ASP A 375 5.87 -0.64 -20.37
N VAL A 376 6.31 -1.89 -20.54
CA VAL A 376 6.56 -2.80 -19.40
C VAL A 376 7.69 -2.29 -18.50
N ARG A 377 8.76 -1.73 -19.10
CA ARG A 377 9.87 -1.14 -18.35
C ARG A 377 9.41 0.04 -17.48
N GLU A 378 8.54 0.90 -17.99
CA GLU A 378 7.97 2.01 -17.20
C GLU A 378 7.10 1.47 -16.05
N ALA A 379 6.26 0.48 -16.31
CA ALA A 379 5.45 -0.15 -15.28
C ALA A 379 6.28 -0.81 -14.16
N ILE A 380 7.41 -1.42 -14.49
CA ILE A 380 8.31 -2.06 -13.53
C ILE A 380 8.97 -1.07 -12.59
N LEU A 381 9.31 0.13 -13.05
CA LEU A 381 9.92 1.15 -12.21
C LEU A 381 9.07 1.52 -10.98
N ILE A 382 7.77 1.24 -11.05
CA ILE A 382 6.82 1.47 -9.95
C ILE A 382 6.80 0.32 -8.95
N THR A 383 7.20 -0.89 -9.36
CA THR A 383 7.03 -2.10 -8.52
C THR A 383 8.08 -2.23 -7.42
N GLY A 384 9.15 -1.45 -7.44
CA GLY A 384 10.24 -1.53 -6.48
C GLY A 384 10.99 -2.88 -6.51
N THR A 385 10.89 -3.64 -7.61
CA THR A 385 11.48 -4.97 -7.76
C THR A 385 12.46 -4.98 -8.91
N THR A 386 13.64 -5.61 -8.75
CA THR A 386 14.58 -5.83 -9.85
C THR A 386 14.04 -6.93 -10.75
N MET A 387 13.91 -6.63 -12.04
CA MET A 387 13.33 -7.55 -13.02
C MET A 387 14.19 -7.64 -14.27
N ARG A 388 14.14 -8.79 -14.92
CA ARG A 388 14.73 -8.99 -16.24
C ARG A 388 13.61 -9.02 -17.29
N LEU A 389 13.83 -8.30 -18.38
CA LEU A 389 12.90 -8.15 -19.49
C LEU A 389 13.52 -8.66 -20.78
N VAL A 390 12.73 -9.37 -21.58
CA VAL A 390 13.12 -9.82 -22.92
C VAL A 390 11.96 -9.54 -23.88
N PRO A 391 12.22 -8.90 -25.05
CA PRO A 391 11.20 -8.81 -26.08
C PRO A 391 10.76 -10.20 -26.51
N ALA A 392 9.46 -10.46 -26.56
CA ALA A 392 8.92 -11.72 -27.02
C ALA A 392 8.74 -11.71 -28.56
N PRO A 393 9.06 -12.81 -29.25
CA PRO A 393 8.79 -12.93 -30.69
C PRO A 393 7.29 -12.74 -30.98
N GLY A 394 6.97 -11.97 -32.01
CA GLY A 394 5.57 -11.68 -32.35
C GLY A 394 4.90 -10.57 -31.53
N GLY A 395 5.64 -9.94 -30.62
CA GLY A 395 5.18 -8.83 -29.76
C GLY A 395 4.97 -9.25 -28.29
N GLY A 396 4.97 -8.24 -27.42
CA GLY A 396 4.94 -8.46 -25.97
C GLY A 396 6.32 -8.54 -25.34
N THR A 397 6.35 -8.80 -24.04
CA THR A 397 7.57 -8.81 -23.23
C THR A 397 7.53 -9.93 -22.21
N PHE A 398 8.56 -10.78 -22.20
CA PHE A 398 8.80 -11.71 -21.10
C PHE A 398 9.42 -10.99 -19.91
N VAL A 399 8.96 -11.32 -18.71
CA VAL A 399 9.38 -10.72 -17.44
C VAL A 399 9.70 -11.80 -16.43
N GLU A 400 10.83 -11.68 -15.75
CA GLU A 400 11.14 -12.47 -14.55
C GLU A 400 11.68 -11.57 -13.42
N ILE A 401 11.51 -12.01 -12.18
CA ILE A 401 12.14 -11.34 -11.03
C ILE A 401 13.61 -11.77 -11.01
N ALA A 402 14.49 -10.79 -11.09
CA ALA A 402 15.95 -11.02 -11.05
C ALA A 402 16.50 -10.78 -9.63
N PRO A 403 17.65 -11.43 -9.27
CA PRO A 403 18.38 -11.10 -8.06
C PRO A 403 18.81 -9.63 -8.06
N ASP A 404 18.73 -8.97 -6.89
CA ASP A 404 19.28 -7.63 -6.75
C ASP A 404 20.81 -7.71 -6.78
N PRO A 405 21.49 -7.06 -7.76
CA PRO A 405 22.94 -7.09 -7.87
C PRO A 405 23.68 -6.48 -6.67
N ARG A 406 22.98 -5.71 -5.83
CA ARG A 406 23.52 -5.10 -4.61
C ARG A 406 23.57 -6.04 -3.41
N GLY A 407 23.34 -7.32 -3.59
CA GLY A 407 23.64 -8.36 -2.62
C GLY A 407 22.73 -8.43 -1.40
N SER A 408 21.50 -7.89 -1.47
CA SER A 408 20.51 -8.04 -0.41
C SER A 408 20.07 -9.51 -0.30
N ARG A 409 20.80 -10.27 0.52
CA ARG A 409 20.46 -11.66 0.83
C ARG A 409 19.31 -11.71 1.85
N LYS A 410 18.25 -12.41 1.48
CA LYS A 410 17.31 -13.11 2.38
C LYS A 410 16.20 -12.35 3.14
N GLY A 411 15.92 -11.10 3.05
CA GLY A 411 14.84 -10.56 3.92
C GLY A 411 13.49 -10.42 3.22
N MET A 412 13.43 -9.73 2.09
CA MET A 412 12.17 -9.21 1.56
C MET A 412 11.58 -9.93 0.34
N ARG A 413 12.39 -10.78 -0.34
CA ARG A 413 11.88 -11.60 -1.44
C ARG A 413 10.78 -12.58 -1.03
N GLY A 414 10.85 -13.10 0.20
CA GLY A 414 9.84 -14.02 0.74
C GLY A 414 8.62 -13.32 1.35
N THR A 415 8.75 -12.11 1.88
CA THR A 415 7.72 -11.51 2.74
C THR A 415 6.71 -10.64 2.00
N LEU A 416 7.15 -9.76 1.09
CA LEU A 416 6.23 -8.91 0.31
C LEU A 416 5.71 -9.56 -0.97
N LEU A 417 6.54 -10.39 -1.60
CA LEU A 417 6.17 -11.04 -2.86
C LEU A 417 5.78 -12.51 -2.67
N GLY A 418 6.13 -13.13 -1.54
CA GLY A 418 6.02 -14.58 -1.34
C GLY A 418 6.82 -15.37 -2.37
N GLU A 419 6.82 -16.71 -2.29
CA GLU A 419 7.42 -17.57 -3.35
C GLU A 419 6.62 -17.53 -4.67
N GLY A 420 5.55 -16.74 -4.76
CA GLY A 420 4.76 -16.46 -5.97
C GLY A 420 4.86 -15.02 -6.45
N GLY A 421 6.00 -14.35 -6.25
CA GLY A 421 6.17 -12.90 -6.46
C GLY A 421 5.71 -12.36 -7.81
N LEU A 422 5.97 -13.07 -8.90
CA LEU A 422 5.59 -12.64 -10.25
C LEU A 422 4.08 -12.73 -10.51
N PRO A 423 3.35 -13.79 -10.12
CA PRO A 423 1.89 -13.82 -10.22
C PRO A 423 1.20 -12.65 -9.52
N ARG A 424 1.74 -12.21 -8.40
CA ARG A 424 1.21 -11.08 -7.65
C ARG A 424 1.42 -9.75 -8.37
N LEU A 425 2.56 -9.57 -9.01
CA LEU A 425 2.87 -8.37 -9.80
C LEU A 425 2.11 -8.34 -11.12
N ALA A 426 1.72 -9.49 -11.66
CA ALA A 426 0.97 -9.59 -12.91
C ALA A 426 -0.38 -8.84 -12.85
N GLY A 427 -1.07 -8.86 -11.70
CA GLY A 427 -2.24 -8.04 -11.47
C GLY A 427 -1.95 -6.54 -11.65
N THR A 428 -0.80 -6.08 -11.13
CA THR A 428 -0.38 -4.69 -11.29
C THR A 428 -0.06 -4.33 -12.73
N PHE A 429 0.59 -5.23 -13.49
CA PHE A 429 0.89 -5.00 -14.90
C PHE A 429 -0.35 -5.00 -15.80
N SER A 430 -1.40 -5.75 -15.44
CA SER A 430 -2.63 -5.85 -16.22
C SER A 430 -3.68 -4.76 -15.90
N ARG A 431 -3.45 -3.94 -14.87
CA ARG A 431 -4.43 -2.97 -14.38
C ARG A 431 -4.55 -1.74 -15.29
N GLY A 432 -5.79 -1.39 -15.64
CA GLY A 432 -6.09 -0.24 -16.49
C GLY A 432 -5.50 -0.34 -17.90
N GLU A 433 -4.88 -1.45 -18.22
CA GLU A 433 -4.24 -1.73 -19.51
C GLU A 433 -5.05 -2.74 -20.30
N LYS A 434 -5.04 -2.58 -21.60
CA LYS A 434 -5.77 -3.48 -22.52
C LYS A 434 -5.06 -4.82 -22.72
N TRP A 435 -3.93 -5.04 -22.07
CA TRP A 435 -3.08 -6.20 -22.28
C TRP A 435 -3.32 -7.29 -21.24
N PRO A 436 -3.51 -8.53 -21.66
CA PRO A 436 -3.50 -9.66 -20.77
C PRO A 436 -2.06 -9.92 -20.28
N VAL A 437 -1.92 -10.42 -19.05
CA VAL A 437 -0.64 -10.89 -18.48
C VAL A 437 -0.78 -12.35 -18.13
N LEU A 438 0.01 -13.19 -18.79
CA LEU A 438 0.04 -14.63 -18.59
C LEU A 438 1.29 -15.00 -17.80
N VAL A 439 1.13 -15.65 -16.66
CA VAL A 439 2.25 -16.05 -15.81
C VAL A 439 2.35 -17.56 -15.76
N ALA A 440 3.48 -18.08 -16.18
CA ALA A 440 3.86 -19.47 -16.00
C ALA A 440 4.72 -19.61 -14.74
N VAL A 441 4.40 -20.55 -13.87
CA VAL A 441 5.15 -20.85 -12.65
C VAL A 441 5.49 -22.34 -12.64
N LYS A 442 6.73 -22.66 -12.26
CA LYS A 442 7.18 -24.02 -11.96
C LYS A 442 7.46 -24.13 -10.46
N GLU A 443 6.88 -25.13 -9.82
CA GLU A 443 7.10 -25.43 -8.41
C GLU A 443 7.32 -26.94 -8.23
N GLY A 444 8.53 -27.35 -7.98
CA GLY A 444 8.88 -28.78 -7.96
C GLY A 444 8.76 -29.42 -9.34
N ALA A 445 7.88 -30.41 -9.50
CA ALA A 445 7.55 -31.07 -10.77
C ALA A 445 6.32 -30.47 -11.46
N ASP A 446 5.60 -29.58 -10.79
CA ASP A 446 4.32 -29.04 -11.22
C ASP A 446 4.49 -27.72 -11.97
N TYR A 447 3.57 -27.44 -12.89
CA TYR A 447 3.52 -26.20 -13.64
C TYR A 447 2.13 -25.58 -13.53
N THR A 448 2.08 -24.25 -13.33
CA THR A 448 0.82 -23.51 -13.31
C THR A 448 0.84 -22.35 -14.30
N LEU A 449 -0.34 -22.03 -14.82
CA LEU A 449 -0.57 -20.95 -15.76
C LEU A 449 -1.67 -20.03 -15.21
N HIS A 450 -1.39 -18.73 -15.08
CA HIS A 450 -2.29 -17.75 -14.51
C HIS A 450 -2.50 -16.61 -15.49
N LEU A 451 -3.76 -16.31 -15.82
CA LEU A 451 -4.13 -15.17 -16.64
C LEU A 451 -4.66 -14.03 -15.79
N TYR A 452 -4.04 -12.87 -15.95
CA TYR A 452 -4.49 -11.62 -15.33
C TYR A 452 -4.98 -10.64 -16.38
N ARG A 453 -6.10 -9.97 -16.10
CA ARG A 453 -6.65 -8.89 -16.91
C ARG A 453 -7.31 -7.85 -16.00
N ASP A 454 -7.04 -6.58 -16.26
CA ASP A 454 -7.55 -5.45 -15.48
C ASP A 454 -7.37 -5.63 -13.95
N GLY A 455 -6.17 -6.03 -13.56
CA GLY A 455 -5.80 -6.23 -12.15
C GLY A 455 -6.33 -7.50 -11.51
N ARG A 456 -7.11 -8.32 -12.20
CA ARG A 456 -7.77 -9.51 -11.67
C ARG A 456 -7.23 -10.80 -12.26
N LEU A 457 -7.15 -11.84 -11.45
CA LEU A 457 -6.94 -13.21 -11.95
C LEU A 457 -8.24 -13.67 -12.64
N VAL A 458 -8.16 -13.93 -13.94
CA VAL A 458 -9.31 -14.31 -14.77
C VAL A 458 -9.40 -15.82 -14.92
N ALA A 459 -8.25 -16.50 -15.05
CA ALA A 459 -8.18 -17.94 -15.14
C ALA A 459 -6.86 -18.45 -14.53
N ALA A 460 -6.90 -19.64 -13.96
CA ALA A 460 -5.73 -20.36 -13.49
C ALA A 460 -5.87 -21.84 -13.85
N HIS A 461 -4.76 -22.45 -14.26
CA HIS A 461 -4.67 -23.87 -14.53
C HIS A 461 -3.39 -24.45 -13.97
N ALA A 462 -3.43 -25.71 -13.58
CA ALA A 462 -2.25 -26.43 -13.08
C ALA A 462 -2.15 -27.80 -13.76
N TRP A 463 -0.94 -28.14 -14.19
CA TRP A 463 -0.57 -29.49 -14.60
C TRP A 463 0.26 -30.10 -13.48
N TRP A 464 -0.31 -31.13 -12.86
CA TRP A 464 0.27 -31.82 -11.74
C TRP A 464 1.10 -33.02 -12.22
N ALA A 465 2.19 -33.32 -11.53
CA ALA A 465 2.91 -34.56 -11.74
C ALA A 465 2.09 -35.80 -11.25
N ASP A 466 1.13 -35.58 -10.36
CA ASP A 466 0.19 -36.63 -9.90
C ASP A 466 -1.09 -36.64 -10.79
N PRO A 467 -1.34 -37.73 -11.54
CA PRO A 467 -2.53 -37.86 -12.37
C PRO A 467 -3.87 -37.78 -11.64
N ALA A 468 -3.89 -38.00 -10.32
CA ALA A 468 -5.10 -37.95 -9.51
C ALA A 468 -5.63 -36.52 -9.27
N GLU A 469 -4.81 -35.51 -9.56
CA GLU A 469 -5.16 -34.08 -9.36
C GLU A 469 -5.50 -33.35 -10.69
N MET A 470 -5.82 -34.09 -11.74
CA MET A 470 -6.12 -33.52 -13.06
C MET A 470 -7.47 -32.79 -13.11
N ALA A 471 -7.52 -31.75 -13.95
CA ALA A 471 -8.76 -31.03 -14.20
C ALA A 471 -9.83 -31.93 -14.88
N THR A 472 -11.06 -31.81 -14.45
CA THR A 472 -12.20 -32.45 -15.11
C THR A 472 -12.43 -31.87 -16.52
N GLN A 473 -13.26 -32.54 -17.33
CA GLN A 473 -13.58 -32.07 -18.66
C GLN A 473 -14.28 -30.68 -18.63
N GLU A 474 -15.15 -30.47 -17.68
CA GLU A 474 -15.90 -29.22 -17.50
C GLU A 474 -14.97 -28.08 -17.07
N GLU A 475 -14.14 -28.30 -16.07
CA GLU A 475 -13.14 -27.32 -15.61
C GLU A 475 -12.13 -26.93 -16.71
N ALA A 476 -11.66 -27.90 -17.49
CA ALA A 476 -10.74 -27.62 -18.59
C ALA A 476 -11.42 -26.81 -19.71
N ALA A 477 -12.68 -27.09 -20.01
CA ALA A 477 -13.46 -26.34 -21.00
C ALA A 477 -13.74 -24.90 -20.55
N GLU A 478 -14.08 -24.70 -19.28
CA GLU A 478 -14.30 -23.38 -18.68
C GLU A 478 -12.99 -22.55 -18.72
N ARG A 479 -11.88 -23.12 -18.25
CA ARG A 479 -10.57 -22.48 -18.26
C ARG A 479 -10.08 -22.16 -19.68
N ALA A 480 -10.28 -23.09 -20.63
CA ALA A 480 -9.94 -22.87 -22.03
C ALA A 480 -10.75 -21.72 -22.65
N THR A 481 -12.02 -21.59 -22.27
CA THR A 481 -12.87 -20.48 -22.71
C THR A 481 -12.36 -19.15 -22.16
N ALA A 482 -12.04 -19.07 -20.88
CA ALA A 482 -11.51 -17.85 -20.27
C ALA A 482 -10.14 -17.44 -20.84
N LEU A 483 -9.21 -18.39 -20.98
CA LEU A 483 -7.90 -18.17 -21.58
C LEU A 483 -8.02 -17.77 -23.06
N GLY A 484 -8.81 -18.50 -23.84
CA GLY A 484 -8.97 -18.27 -25.27
C GLY A 484 -9.64 -16.93 -25.58
N ALA A 485 -10.63 -16.51 -24.77
CA ALA A 485 -11.29 -15.22 -24.92
C ALA A 485 -10.33 -14.03 -24.76
N ALA A 486 -9.33 -14.14 -23.89
CA ALA A 486 -8.32 -13.10 -23.70
C ALA A 486 -7.42 -12.92 -24.93
N TYR A 487 -7.21 -13.98 -25.70
CA TYR A 487 -6.36 -14.01 -26.89
C TYR A 487 -7.18 -14.13 -28.20
N ARG A 488 -8.49 -13.87 -28.15
CA ARG A 488 -9.40 -13.84 -29.31
C ARG A 488 -9.47 -15.15 -30.09
N MET A 489 -9.30 -16.28 -29.41
CA MET A 489 -9.53 -17.59 -30.05
C MET A 489 -10.99 -17.77 -30.39
N THR A 490 -11.26 -18.39 -31.55
CA THR A 490 -12.61 -18.73 -32.01
C THR A 490 -13.03 -20.16 -31.68
N ASP A 491 -12.06 -21.06 -31.51
CA ASP A 491 -12.30 -22.46 -31.11
C ASP A 491 -11.41 -22.79 -29.89
N HIS A 492 -12.01 -23.04 -28.74
CA HIS A 492 -11.34 -23.32 -27.48
C HIS A 492 -11.09 -24.83 -27.24
N ARG A 493 -11.62 -25.72 -28.11
CA ARG A 493 -11.50 -27.18 -27.95
C ARG A 493 -10.05 -27.70 -27.94
N PRO A 494 -9.16 -27.22 -28.84
CA PRO A 494 -7.75 -27.64 -28.80
C PRO A 494 -7.08 -27.30 -27.47
N LEU A 495 -7.32 -26.10 -26.94
CA LEU A 495 -6.79 -25.67 -25.64
C LEU A 495 -7.37 -26.50 -24.49
N ALA A 496 -8.67 -26.78 -24.49
CA ALA A 496 -9.30 -27.62 -23.48
C ALA A 496 -8.70 -29.05 -23.46
N THR A 497 -8.30 -29.58 -24.62
CA THR A 497 -7.62 -30.88 -24.70
C THR A 497 -6.25 -30.82 -24.06
N VAL A 498 -5.46 -29.77 -24.30
CA VAL A 498 -4.13 -29.56 -23.69
C VAL A 498 -4.26 -29.40 -22.18
N LEU A 499 -5.26 -28.66 -21.70
CA LEU A 499 -5.47 -28.46 -20.24
C LEU A 499 -5.86 -29.75 -19.51
N ARG A 500 -6.28 -30.81 -20.22
CA ARG A 500 -6.54 -32.14 -19.67
C ARG A 500 -5.42 -33.13 -19.94
N GLY A 501 -4.33 -32.70 -20.57
CA GLY A 501 -3.24 -33.56 -20.97
C GLY A 501 -2.64 -34.32 -19.80
N THR A 502 -2.33 -35.60 -20.01
CA THR A 502 -1.57 -36.46 -19.10
C THR A 502 -0.18 -36.64 -19.63
N GLY A 503 0.85 -36.47 -18.83
CA GLY A 503 2.24 -36.66 -19.25
C GLY A 503 3.17 -35.59 -18.68
N ASP A 504 4.07 -35.07 -19.53
CA ASP A 504 5.01 -34.04 -19.12
C ASP A 504 4.31 -32.68 -18.95
N PRO A 505 4.19 -32.15 -17.73
CA PRO A 505 3.55 -30.85 -17.48
C PRO A 505 4.22 -29.70 -18.25
N ARG A 506 5.51 -29.78 -18.52
CA ARG A 506 6.23 -28.76 -19.29
C ARG A 506 5.79 -28.77 -20.76
N GLN A 507 5.64 -29.95 -21.36
CA GLN A 507 5.17 -30.07 -22.73
C GLN A 507 3.75 -29.50 -22.88
N HIS A 508 2.83 -29.80 -21.96
CA HIS A 508 1.48 -29.27 -21.98
C HIS A 508 1.43 -27.75 -21.82
N LEU A 509 2.33 -27.17 -21.01
CA LEU A 509 2.45 -25.73 -20.90
C LEU A 509 2.89 -25.10 -22.24
N ASP A 510 3.86 -25.67 -22.94
CA ASP A 510 4.29 -25.21 -24.27
C ASP A 510 3.18 -25.37 -25.33
N GLU A 511 2.46 -26.48 -25.29
CA GLU A 511 1.31 -26.73 -26.17
C GLU A 511 0.18 -25.70 -25.91
N ALA A 512 -0.05 -25.29 -24.65
CA ALA A 512 -1.02 -24.25 -24.31
C ALA A 512 -0.60 -22.88 -24.87
N PHE A 513 0.68 -22.51 -24.78
CA PHE A 513 1.20 -21.29 -25.40
C PHE A 513 1.03 -21.33 -26.93
N ALA A 514 1.36 -22.45 -27.56
CA ALA A 514 1.18 -22.64 -29.00
C ALA A 514 -0.31 -22.55 -29.41
N ALA A 515 -1.21 -23.18 -28.66
CA ALA A 515 -2.66 -23.13 -28.92
C ALA A 515 -3.22 -21.70 -28.79
N LEU A 516 -2.68 -20.89 -27.87
CA LEU A 516 -3.02 -19.47 -27.71
C LEU A 516 -2.37 -18.57 -28.77
N GLY A 517 -1.53 -19.10 -29.67
CA GLY A 517 -0.80 -18.32 -30.66
C GLY A 517 0.29 -17.45 -30.06
N LEU A 518 0.80 -17.82 -28.89
CA LEU A 518 1.79 -17.07 -28.13
C LEU A 518 3.21 -17.59 -28.37
N PRO A 519 4.23 -16.73 -28.20
CA PRO A 519 5.62 -17.17 -28.27
C PRO A 519 5.91 -18.18 -27.16
N LEU A 520 6.63 -19.26 -27.49
CA LEU A 520 7.01 -20.28 -26.53
C LEU A 520 7.88 -19.70 -25.42
N LEU A 521 7.73 -20.26 -24.23
CA LEU A 521 8.58 -19.92 -23.08
C LEU A 521 10.06 -20.25 -23.38
N PRO A 522 11.01 -19.48 -22.83
CA PRO A 522 12.43 -19.76 -23.00
C PRO A 522 12.79 -21.19 -22.60
N ALA A 523 13.67 -21.84 -23.35
CA ALA A 523 14.07 -23.24 -23.12
C ALA A 523 14.65 -23.49 -21.71
N ALA A 524 15.26 -22.44 -21.10
CA ALA A 524 15.79 -22.52 -19.75
C ALA A 524 14.69 -22.52 -18.66
N PHE A 525 13.43 -22.14 -19.00
CA PHE A 525 12.33 -22.16 -18.04
C PHE A 525 12.03 -23.60 -17.60
N GLY A 526 12.06 -23.81 -16.30
CA GLY A 526 11.90 -25.13 -15.70
C GLY A 526 13.21 -25.87 -15.43
N HIS A 527 14.33 -25.40 -15.95
CA HIS A 527 15.65 -26.01 -15.77
C HIS A 527 16.63 -25.14 -14.99
N ARG A 528 16.45 -23.80 -15.03
CA ARG A 528 17.33 -22.83 -14.34
C ARG A 528 16.54 -21.81 -13.54
N PRO A 529 17.09 -21.33 -12.41
CA PRO A 529 16.39 -20.37 -11.54
C PRO A 529 16.13 -19.00 -12.19
N GLU A 530 16.92 -18.60 -13.19
CA GLU A 530 16.80 -17.35 -13.94
C GLU A 530 16.70 -17.64 -15.44
N PRO A 531 15.54 -18.10 -15.94
CA PRO A 531 15.39 -18.57 -17.31
C PRO A 531 15.59 -17.51 -18.38
N LEU A 532 15.45 -16.22 -18.06
CA LEU A 532 15.67 -15.12 -19.00
C LEU A 532 17.13 -14.61 -18.99
N ALA A 533 17.99 -15.07 -18.08
CA ALA A 533 19.34 -14.52 -17.92
C ALA A 533 20.22 -14.66 -19.18
N GLU A 534 20.05 -15.74 -19.90
CA GLU A 534 20.85 -16.08 -21.08
C GLU A 534 20.15 -15.81 -22.42
N VAL A 535 18.93 -15.23 -22.36
CA VAL A 535 18.18 -14.93 -23.59
C VAL A 535 18.78 -13.68 -24.26
N PRO A 536 19.13 -13.73 -25.55
CA PRO A 536 19.67 -12.58 -26.26
C PRO A 536 18.71 -11.36 -26.18
N GLY A 537 19.26 -10.19 -25.87
CA GLY A 537 18.48 -8.95 -25.72
C GLY A 537 17.85 -8.77 -24.34
N ALA A 538 18.16 -9.63 -23.36
CA ALA A 538 17.71 -9.47 -21.99
C ALA A 538 18.22 -8.15 -21.38
N GLN A 539 17.29 -7.38 -20.80
CA GLN A 539 17.57 -6.11 -20.12
C GLN A 539 17.29 -6.27 -18.63
N LEU A 540 18.29 -5.99 -17.80
CA LEU A 540 18.10 -5.93 -16.35
C LEU A 540 17.58 -4.52 -15.98
N VAL A 541 16.39 -4.45 -15.42
CA VAL A 541 15.82 -3.23 -14.85
C VAL A 541 15.98 -3.33 -13.34
N GLU A 542 17.00 -2.63 -12.83
CA GLU A 542 17.27 -2.62 -11.40
C GLU A 542 16.17 -1.93 -10.62
N ARG A 543 15.88 -2.48 -9.47
CA ARG A 543 15.07 -1.87 -8.44
C ARG A 543 15.55 -0.44 -8.17
N ARG A 544 14.64 0.52 -8.24
CA ARG A 544 14.87 1.88 -7.75
C ARG A 544 14.03 2.11 -6.51
N SER A 545 14.62 2.72 -5.49
CA SER A 545 13.82 3.27 -4.39
C SER A 545 12.90 4.34 -4.97
N PHE A 546 11.64 4.34 -4.58
CA PHE A 546 10.65 5.36 -4.97
C PHE A 546 11.21 6.78 -4.78
N PHE A 547 11.88 7.02 -3.65
CA PHE A 547 12.51 8.31 -3.34
C PHE A 547 13.75 8.61 -4.21
N ARG A 548 14.50 7.60 -4.61
CA ARG A 548 15.65 7.77 -5.50
C ARG A 548 15.20 8.06 -6.93
N ALA A 549 14.12 7.44 -7.39
CA ALA A 549 13.50 7.73 -8.67
C ALA A 549 12.98 9.19 -8.74
N ILE A 550 12.40 9.68 -7.64
CA ILE A 550 12.00 11.09 -7.51
C ILE A 550 13.23 12.00 -7.48
N LYS A 551 14.26 11.68 -6.69
CA LYS A 551 15.47 12.51 -6.56
C LYS A 551 16.27 12.59 -7.87
N GLU A 552 16.39 11.48 -8.59
CA GLU A 552 17.08 11.43 -9.89
C GLU A 552 16.27 12.14 -11.00
N SER A 553 14.94 12.09 -10.95
CA SER A 553 14.08 12.87 -11.83
C SER A 553 14.23 14.37 -11.58
N LEU A 554 14.38 14.78 -10.33
CA LEU A 554 14.63 16.19 -9.96
C LEU A 554 16.06 16.65 -10.28
N SER A 555 17.06 15.76 -10.27
CA SER A 555 18.45 16.11 -10.58
C SER A 555 18.77 16.09 -12.08
N SER A 556 18.10 15.27 -12.88
CA SER A 556 18.29 15.23 -14.33
C SER A 556 17.75 16.47 -15.07
N GLU A 557 16.81 17.21 -14.45
CA GLU A 557 16.32 18.47 -14.98
C GLU A 557 17.27 19.65 -14.70
N SER A 558 18.12 19.57 -13.66
CA SER A 558 19.10 20.61 -13.36
C SER A 558 20.31 20.61 -14.31
N ASP A 559 20.67 19.46 -14.88
CA ASP A 559 21.80 19.33 -15.82
C ASP A 559 21.42 19.64 -17.28
N GLY A 560 20.11 19.63 -17.59
CA GLY A 560 19.60 20.01 -18.93
C GLY A 560 19.45 21.51 -19.15
N ALA A 561 19.51 22.34 -18.11
CA ALA A 561 19.27 23.78 -18.18
C ALA A 561 20.54 24.66 -18.37
N SER A 562 21.73 24.06 -18.43
CA SER A 562 23.00 24.80 -18.53
C SER A 562 23.66 24.84 -19.92
N GLY A 563 22.90 24.64 -20.99
CA GLY A 563 23.46 24.58 -22.35
C GLY A 563 22.63 25.25 -23.44
N GLY A 564 22.10 26.46 -23.22
CA GLY A 564 21.41 27.23 -24.22
C GLY A 564 21.82 28.72 -24.20
N GLU A 565 22.90 29.08 -24.92
CA GLU A 565 23.18 30.48 -25.22
C GLU A 565 22.02 31.09 -26.01
N LEU A 566 21.45 32.16 -25.48
CA LEU A 566 20.48 33.00 -26.19
C LEU A 566 21.21 33.76 -27.34
N PRO A 567 20.68 33.79 -28.57
CA PRO A 567 21.21 34.64 -29.60
C PRO A 567 20.95 36.13 -29.30
N PRO A 568 21.84 37.06 -29.71
CA PRO A 568 21.68 38.46 -29.39
C PRO A 568 20.52 39.08 -30.17
N LEU A 569 19.74 39.87 -29.48
CA LEU A 569 18.69 40.71 -30.07
C LEU A 569 19.37 41.83 -30.88
N SER A 570 19.09 41.89 -32.16
CA SER A 570 19.26 43.04 -33.01
C SER A 570 17.92 43.70 -33.30
#